data_f11f26f150a8a3df962aae0fd8fa79d4
#
_entry.id   f11f26f150a8a3df962aae0fd8fa79d4
#
_cell.length_a   1.000
_cell.length_b   1.000
_cell.length_c   1.000
_cell.angle_alpha   90.00
_cell.angle_beta   90.00
_cell.angle_gamma   90.00
#
_symmetry.space_group_name_H-M   'P 1'
#
loop_
_entity.id
_entity.type
_entity.pdbx_description
1 polymer ?
#
loop_
_entity_poly.entity_id
_entity_poly.type
_entity_poly.pdbx_seq_one_letter_code
_entity_poly.pdbx_strand_id
1 'polypeptide(L)'
;PYNELEYTLKPTIDTDGDGIADKALSREDNVKPGSVKIKDINGDGKINADDRTPISKDPDFTLSLNTSLKWKGFDFYMDWYGVSGRKIQNAYLNESNSGGSLQGKLNGIKVNYWTPFNPSNEFPRPSHNTNVPYHGALAIQDASYIRLRTLQLGYTFPAEWIKHISLSRLRVYATATNLLTFTDFKSYSPELTPGAYPESRQYVFGINVSF
;
A
#
# COMPACT_ATOMS: atom_id res chain seq x y z
N PRO A 1 17.22 3.98 -9.79
CA PRO A 1 17.90 3.60 -11.04
C PRO A 1 19.16 4.42 -11.24
N TYR A 2 20.10 3.91 -12.03
CA TYR A 2 21.25 4.68 -12.44
C TYR A 2 20.82 5.86 -13.31
N ASN A 3 21.35 7.06 -13.04
CA ASN A 3 21.28 8.16 -13.98
C ASN A 3 22.43 8.07 -15.01
N GLU A 4 22.42 8.95 -16.01
CA GLU A 4 23.46 8.91 -17.06
C GLU A 4 24.85 9.22 -16.50
N LEU A 5 24.96 10.15 -15.55
CA LEU A 5 26.22 10.50 -14.92
C LEU A 5 26.78 9.34 -14.08
N GLU A 6 25.95 8.73 -13.24
CA GLU A 6 26.34 7.57 -12.43
C GLU A 6 26.67 6.34 -13.28
N TYR A 7 26.05 6.21 -14.48
CA TYR A 7 26.41 5.16 -15.42
C TYR A 7 27.77 5.38 -16.03
N THR A 8 28.12 6.61 -16.38
CA THR A 8 29.40 6.98 -17.01
C THR A 8 30.55 6.89 -16.00
N LEU A 9 30.32 7.35 -14.77
CA LEU A 9 31.28 7.24 -13.68
C LEU A 9 31.11 5.86 -13.03
N LYS A 10 32.20 5.13 -12.86
CA LYS A 10 32.16 3.93 -12.01
C LYS A 10 31.79 4.38 -10.59
N PRO A 11 30.74 3.81 -9.97
CA PRO A 11 30.46 4.10 -8.58
C PRO A 11 31.70 3.73 -7.74
N THR A 12 32.07 4.60 -6.85
CA THR A 12 33.27 4.47 -6.03
C THR A 12 32.89 4.60 -4.56
N ILE A 13 33.61 3.91 -3.70
CA ILE A 13 33.45 3.99 -2.26
C ILE A 13 34.73 4.58 -1.67
N ASP A 14 34.56 5.56 -0.83
CA ASP A 14 35.54 6.08 0.08
C ASP A 14 35.37 5.33 1.42
N THR A 15 36.31 4.46 1.75
CA THR A 15 36.21 3.59 2.93
C THR A 15 36.85 4.18 4.18
N ASP A 16 37.71 5.17 4.01
CA ASP A 16 38.45 5.83 5.11
C ASP A 16 38.03 7.28 5.34
N GLY A 17 37.19 7.85 4.47
CA GLY A 17 36.64 9.19 4.63
C GLY A 17 37.59 10.33 4.23
N ASP A 18 38.61 10.04 3.45
CA ASP A 18 39.60 11.03 3.00
C ASP A 18 39.12 11.84 1.77
N GLY A 19 37.99 11.52 1.23
CA GLY A 19 37.41 12.13 0.03
C GLY A 19 37.94 11.56 -1.27
N ILE A 20 38.78 10.54 -1.22
CA ILE A 20 39.30 9.81 -2.36
C ILE A 20 38.70 8.41 -2.41
N ALA A 21 38.22 8.03 -3.54
CA ALA A 21 37.57 6.71 -3.69
C ALA A 21 38.63 5.59 -3.72
N ASP A 22 38.60 4.72 -2.71
CA ASP A 22 39.50 3.57 -2.59
C ASP A 22 39.11 2.40 -3.47
N LYS A 23 37.84 2.26 -3.72
CA LYS A 23 37.27 1.09 -4.38
C LYS A 23 36.22 1.42 -5.42
N ALA A 24 36.33 0.81 -6.58
CA ALA A 24 35.23 0.78 -7.55
C ALA A 24 34.21 -0.28 -7.14
N LEU A 25 32.95 0.12 -6.96
CA LEU A 25 31.85 -0.83 -6.82
C LEU A 25 31.80 -1.79 -8.01
N SER A 26 31.61 -3.07 -7.74
CA SER A 26 31.40 -4.04 -8.80
C SER A 26 30.07 -3.71 -9.50
N ARG A 27 30.17 -3.37 -10.77
CA ARG A 27 28.99 -3.16 -11.60
C ARG A 27 28.54 -4.51 -12.15
N GLU A 28 27.27 -4.82 -12.01
CA GLU A 28 26.71 -5.98 -12.73
C GLU A 28 26.88 -5.81 -14.25
N ASP A 29 27.20 -6.89 -14.95
CA ASP A 29 27.26 -6.90 -16.39
C ASP A 29 25.90 -6.50 -17.00
N ASN A 30 25.92 -5.70 -18.05
CA ASN A 30 24.73 -5.20 -18.77
C ASN A 30 23.90 -4.12 -18.09
N VAL A 31 24.40 -3.44 -17.08
CA VAL A 31 23.72 -2.26 -16.51
C VAL A 31 23.72 -1.12 -17.54
N LYS A 32 22.59 -0.41 -17.63
CA LYS A 32 22.39 0.76 -18.50
C LYS A 32 21.73 1.89 -17.70
N PRO A 33 21.76 3.14 -18.18
CA PRO A 33 20.97 4.21 -17.56
C PRO A 33 19.52 3.79 -17.38
N GLY A 34 18.96 4.02 -16.17
CA GLY A 34 17.63 3.57 -15.80
C GLY A 34 17.53 2.11 -15.31
N SER A 35 18.62 1.36 -15.25
CA SER A 35 18.65 0.04 -14.60
C SER A 35 18.52 0.15 -13.08
N VAL A 36 18.13 -0.94 -12.43
CA VAL A 36 18.09 -1.02 -10.96
C VAL A 36 19.51 -0.80 -10.40
N LYS A 37 19.63 0.08 -9.42
CA LYS A 37 20.85 0.27 -8.65
C LYS A 37 20.70 -0.40 -7.30
N ILE A 38 21.55 -1.38 -7.01
CA ILE A 38 21.57 -2.07 -5.74
C ILE A 38 22.42 -1.26 -4.77
N LYS A 39 21.99 -1.17 -3.54
CA LYS A 39 22.73 -0.47 -2.49
C LYS A 39 23.66 -1.47 -1.79
N ASP A 40 24.92 -1.10 -1.71
CA ASP A 40 25.86 -1.72 -0.79
C ASP A 40 25.53 -1.20 0.62
N ILE A 41 25.03 -2.08 1.49
CA ILE A 41 24.52 -1.70 2.81
C ILE A 41 25.63 -1.73 3.84
N ASN A 42 26.55 -2.68 3.73
CA ASN A 42 27.67 -2.82 4.66
C ASN A 42 28.92 -1.99 4.29
N GLY A 43 28.95 -1.43 3.07
CA GLY A 43 30.02 -0.56 2.59
C GLY A 43 31.31 -1.30 2.23
N ASP A 44 31.26 -2.61 1.98
CA ASP A 44 32.45 -3.41 1.68
C ASP A 44 32.90 -3.37 0.20
N GLY A 45 32.13 -2.69 -0.65
CA GLY A 45 32.39 -2.55 -2.09
C GLY A 45 31.99 -3.76 -2.91
N LYS A 46 31.22 -4.69 -2.35
CA LYS A 46 30.71 -5.88 -3.03
C LYS A 46 29.21 -5.98 -2.83
N ILE A 47 28.48 -6.30 -3.87
CA ILE A 47 27.04 -6.60 -3.77
C ILE A 47 26.88 -8.10 -3.62
N ASN A 48 26.44 -8.52 -2.44
CA ASN A 48 26.29 -9.94 -2.09
C ASN A 48 25.12 -10.19 -1.12
N ALA A 49 25.11 -11.36 -0.48
CA ALA A 49 24.04 -11.72 0.45
C ALA A 49 24.01 -10.86 1.73
N ASP A 50 25.13 -10.26 2.10
CA ASP A 50 25.27 -9.45 3.31
C ASP A 50 24.57 -8.08 3.14
N ASP A 51 24.26 -7.69 1.89
CA ASP A 51 23.47 -6.49 1.57
C ASP A 51 21.96 -6.72 1.62
N ARG A 52 21.51 -7.87 2.09
CA ARG A 52 20.07 -8.16 2.21
C ARG A 52 19.52 -7.62 3.51
N THR A 53 18.45 -6.85 3.40
CA THR A 53 17.70 -6.36 4.56
C THR A 53 16.44 -7.22 4.74
N PRO A 54 16.20 -7.76 5.94
CA PRO A 54 14.95 -8.46 6.22
C PRO A 54 13.77 -7.49 6.15
N ILE A 55 12.67 -7.93 5.55
CA ILE A 55 11.44 -7.15 5.45
C ILE A 55 10.35 -7.90 6.19
N SER A 56 9.80 -7.30 7.25
CA SER A 56 8.66 -7.85 7.95
C SER A 56 7.37 -7.58 7.16
N LYS A 57 6.47 -8.56 7.16
CA LYS A 57 5.10 -8.42 6.69
C LYS A 57 4.15 -7.98 7.82
N ASP A 58 4.60 -8.13 9.05
CA ASP A 58 3.83 -7.75 10.21
C ASP A 58 3.84 -6.22 10.37
N PRO A 59 2.73 -5.62 10.79
CA PRO A 59 2.68 -4.20 11.05
C PRO A 59 3.51 -3.83 12.29
N ASP A 60 4.05 -2.62 12.29
CA ASP A 60 4.74 -2.06 13.46
C ASP A 60 3.74 -1.84 14.60
N PHE A 61 2.55 -1.33 14.27
CA PHE A 61 1.45 -1.20 15.22
C PHE A 61 0.08 -1.16 14.53
N THR A 62 -0.95 -1.44 15.31
CA THR A 62 -2.35 -1.28 14.92
C THR A 62 -3.06 -0.35 15.89
N LEU A 63 -3.99 0.44 15.36
CA LEU A 63 -4.79 1.39 16.14
C LEU A 63 -6.28 1.14 15.88
N SER A 64 -7.09 1.19 16.93
CA SER A 64 -8.55 1.18 16.84
C SER A 64 -9.14 2.34 17.65
N LEU A 65 -10.05 3.08 17.04
CA LEU A 65 -10.78 4.17 17.68
C LEU A 65 -12.29 3.95 17.49
N ASN A 66 -12.96 3.63 18.59
CA ASN A 66 -14.40 3.43 18.64
C ASN A 66 -15.05 4.64 19.33
N THR A 67 -16.02 5.24 18.70
CA THR A 67 -16.77 6.36 19.24
C THR A 67 -18.26 6.04 19.23
N SER A 68 -18.92 6.26 20.37
CA SER A 68 -20.38 6.10 20.51
C SER A 68 -20.95 7.34 21.20
N LEU A 69 -21.93 7.97 20.58
CA LEU A 69 -22.60 9.15 21.08
C LEU A 69 -24.12 8.92 21.08
N LYS A 70 -24.79 9.38 22.13
CA LYS A 70 -26.25 9.36 22.21
C LYS A 70 -26.76 10.71 22.66
N TRP A 71 -27.72 11.26 21.90
CA TRP A 71 -28.28 12.55 22.23
C TRP A 71 -29.71 12.70 21.70
N LYS A 72 -30.65 12.97 22.56
CA LYS A 72 -32.07 13.26 22.24
C LYS A 72 -32.68 12.27 21.22
N GLY A 73 -32.49 10.96 21.41
CA GLY A 73 -33.01 9.95 20.53
C GLY A 73 -32.07 9.57 19.38
N PHE A 74 -31.11 10.39 19.04
CA PHE A 74 -30.05 10.03 18.10
C PHE A 74 -29.02 9.12 18.76
N ASP A 75 -28.57 8.13 18.02
CA ASP A 75 -27.39 7.33 18.34
C ASP A 75 -26.45 7.33 17.12
N PHE A 76 -25.20 7.59 17.43
CA PHE A 76 -24.12 7.63 16.47
C PHE A 76 -23.01 6.68 16.91
N TYR A 77 -22.49 5.90 15.97
CA TYR A 77 -21.36 5.02 16.20
C TYR A 77 -20.40 5.09 15.03
N MET A 78 -19.12 5.15 15.31
CA MET A 78 -18.07 4.98 14.32
C MET A 78 -16.94 4.11 14.85
N ASP A 79 -16.35 3.34 13.95
CA ASP A 79 -15.20 2.47 14.20
C ASP A 79 -14.13 2.75 13.16
N TRP A 80 -13.02 3.31 13.62
CA TRP A 80 -11.82 3.51 12.85
C TRP A 80 -10.78 2.46 13.19
N TYR A 81 -10.10 1.97 12.17
CA TYR A 81 -9.00 1.03 12.31
C TYR A 81 -7.82 1.47 11.45
N GLY A 82 -6.63 1.43 12.03
CA GLY A 82 -5.38 1.80 11.38
C GLY A 82 -4.33 0.71 11.52
N VAL A 83 -3.51 0.58 10.50
CA VAL A 83 -2.35 -0.31 10.43
C VAL A 83 -1.19 0.50 9.90
N SER A 84 -0.03 0.42 10.56
CA SER A 84 1.18 1.13 10.14
C SER A 84 2.37 0.17 10.02
N GLY A 85 3.23 0.43 9.05
CA GLY A 85 4.48 -0.31 8.84
C GLY A 85 4.33 -1.65 8.12
N ARG A 86 3.10 -2.06 7.78
CA ARG A 86 2.88 -3.32 7.05
C ARG A 86 3.46 -3.27 5.65
N LYS A 87 4.21 -4.30 5.25
CA LYS A 87 4.75 -4.46 3.91
C LYS A 87 4.05 -5.60 3.18
N ILE A 88 3.63 -5.35 1.94
CA ILE A 88 3.00 -6.36 1.09
C ILE A 88 3.73 -6.40 -0.25
N GLN A 89 4.01 -7.60 -0.73
CA GLN A 89 4.45 -7.79 -2.10
C GLN A 89 3.24 -7.71 -3.04
N ASN A 90 3.19 -6.66 -3.84
CA ASN A 90 2.13 -6.48 -4.82
C ASN A 90 2.41 -7.33 -6.05
N ALA A 91 1.69 -8.44 -6.21
CA ALA A 91 1.87 -9.37 -7.32
C ALA A 91 1.67 -8.70 -8.68
N TYR A 92 0.79 -7.72 -8.78
CA TYR A 92 0.54 -6.97 -10.02
C TYR A 92 1.77 -6.18 -10.51
N LEU A 93 2.64 -5.76 -9.60
CA LEU A 93 3.90 -5.10 -9.96
C LEU A 93 5.02 -6.09 -10.26
N ASN A 94 4.89 -7.33 -9.78
CA ASN A 94 5.89 -8.37 -9.94
C ASN A 94 5.73 -9.15 -11.25
N GLU A 95 4.54 -9.27 -11.76
CA GLU A 95 4.23 -10.09 -12.95
C GLU A 95 4.72 -9.51 -14.27
N SER A 96 5.11 -8.24 -14.31
CA SER A 96 5.67 -7.61 -15.50
C SER A 96 6.95 -8.31 -16.01
N ASN A 97 7.50 -9.24 -15.24
CA ASN A 97 8.80 -9.84 -15.48
C ASN A 97 8.79 -11.33 -15.80
N SER A 98 7.67 -12.00 -15.75
CA SER A 98 7.59 -13.38 -16.20
C SER A 98 7.61 -13.46 -17.71
N GLY A 99 8.81 -13.48 -18.30
CA GLY A 99 9.00 -13.70 -19.72
C GLY A 99 8.67 -12.54 -20.66
N GLY A 100 8.64 -11.30 -20.15
CA GLY A 100 8.45 -10.11 -20.99
C GLY A 100 7.05 -9.94 -21.57
N SER A 101 6.09 -10.75 -21.15
CA SER A 101 4.73 -10.65 -21.65
C SER A 101 3.87 -9.74 -20.77
N LEU A 102 3.65 -8.54 -21.25
CA LEU A 102 2.61 -7.63 -20.74
C LEU A 102 1.19 -8.01 -21.21
N GLN A 103 1.03 -9.23 -21.74
CA GLN A 103 -0.22 -9.65 -22.35
C GLN A 103 -1.36 -9.69 -21.30
N GLY A 104 -2.16 -8.65 -21.33
CA GLY A 104 -3.49 -8.60 -20.76
C GLY A 104 -3.62 -8.53 -19.24
N LYS A 105 -2.54 -8.72 -18.49
CA LYS A 105 -2.64 -8.87 -17.02
C LYS A 105 -2.64 -7.58 -16.23
N LEU A 106 -2.11 -6.49 -16.76
CA LEU A 106 -1.88 -5.25 -16.01
C LEU A 106 -2.40 -4.01 -16.71
N ASN A 107 -3.43 -4.12 -17.50
CA ASN A 107 -3.99 -3.06 -18.36
C ASN A 107 -4.57 -1.84 -17.62
N GLY A 108 -4.33 -1.61 -16.41
CA GLY A 108 -4.79 -0.43 -15.69
C GLY A 108 -3.75 0.13 -14.74
N ILE A 109 -2.66 -0.58 -14.52
CA ILE A 109 -1.62 -0.14 -13.59
C ILE A 109 -0.64 0.75 -14.32
N LYS A 110 -0.68 2.04 -13.99
CA LYS A 110 0.30 3.02 -14.44
C LYS A 110 1.47 3.02 -13.45
N VAL A 111 2.66 2.72 -13.94
CA VAL A 111 3.89 2.84 -13.20
C VAL A 111 4.71 4.01 -13.75
N ASN A 112 5.33 4.75 -12.86
CA ASN A 112 6.21 5.84 -13.21
C ASN A 112 7.62 5.28 -13.48
N TYR A 113 7.83 4.76 -14.68
CA TYR A 113 9.11 4.16 -15.07
C TYR A 113 10.11 5.21 -15.59
N TRP A 114 11.38 4.86 -15.48
CA TRP A 114 12.46 5.71 -15.93
C TRP A 114 12.52 5.80 -17.46
N THR A 115 12.70 7.03 -17.97
CA THR A 115 13.11 7.32 -19.34
C THR A 115 14.12 8.46 -19.32
N PRO A 116 14.90 8.70 -20.40
CA PRO A 116 15.75 9.90 -20.47
C PRO A 116 15.00 11.23 -20.28
N PHE A 117 13.73 11.26 -20.67
CA PHE A 117 12.85 12.43 -20.56
C PHE A 117 12.05 12.47 -19.24
N ASN A 118 12.04 11.38 -18.50
CA ASN A 118 11.37 11.23 -17.20
C ASN A 118 12.26 10.41 -16.26
N PRO A 119 13.31 11.01 -15.66
CA PRO A 119 14.20 10.32 -14.74
C PRO A 119 13.46 10.02 -13.43
N SER A 120 12.81 8.86 -13.37
CA SER A 120 12.07 8.38 -12.20
C SER A 120 12.92 7.44 -11.35
N ASN A 121 12.74 7.51 -10.03
CA ASN A 121 13.34 6.57 -9.07
C ASN A 121 12.36 5.50 -8.59
N GLU A 122 11.12 5.47 -9.10
CA GLU A 122 10.12 4.48 -8.67
C GLU A 122 10.32 3.14 -9.37
N PHE A 123 10.44 3.16 -10.70
CA PHE A 123 10.62 1.95 -11.50
C PHE A 123 11.75 2.11 -12.52
N PRO A 124 12.48 1.03 -12.80
CA PRO A 124 13.53 1.06 -13.81
C PRO A 124 12.98 1.27 -15.21
N ARG A 125 13.89 1.45 -16.15
CA ARG A 125 13.56 1.49 -17.59
C ARG A 125 12.86 0.20 -18.02
N PRO A 126 11.86 0.27 -18.90
CA PRO A 126 11.26 -0.92 -19.49
C PRO A 126 12.32 -1.70 -20.26
N SER A 127 12.35 -3.00 -20.07
CA SER A 127 13.24 -3.91 -20.80
C SER A 127 12.40 -5.01 -21.42
N HIS A 128 12.56 -5.17 -22.73
CA HIS A 128 11.93 -6.26 -23.48
C HIS A 128 12.85 -7.46 -23.47
N ASN A 129 12.65 -8.55 -22.94
CA ASN A 129 13.47 -9.78 -22.93
C ASN A 129 14.57 -9.89 -21.86
N THR A 130 14.67 -9.01 -20.89
CA THR A 130 15.63 -9.20 -19.80
C THR A 130 14.91 -9.24 -18.47
N ASN A 131 15.24 -10.22 -17.65
CA ASN A 131 14.83 -10.19 -16.27
C ASN A 131 15.48 -8.98 -15.59
N VAL A 132 14.65 -8.14 -15.01
CA VAL A 132 15.15 -7.06 -14.15
C VAL A 132 15.63 -7.72 -12.86
N PRO A 133 16.94 -7.64 -12.53
CA PRO A 133 17.43 -8.23 -11.30
C PRO A 133 16.69 -7.62 -10.10
N TYR A 134 16.39 -8.46 -9.12
CA TYR A 134 15.75 -8.07 -7.85
C TYR A 134 14.37 -7.39 -8.00
N HIS A 135 13.68 -7.63 -9.09
CA HIS A 135 12.35 -7.07 -9.36
C HIS A 135 11.33 -7.36 -8.24
N GLY A 136 11.47 -8.46 -7.54
CA GLY A 136 10.63 -8.80 -6.40
C GLY A 136 10.67 -7.74 -5.28
N ALA A 137 11.81 -7.07 -5.11
CA ALA A 137 11.95 -5.98 -4.15
C ALA A 137 11.16 -4.73 -4.58
N LEU A 138 11.08 -4.45 -5.88
CA LEU A 138 10.30 -3.33 -6.42
C LEU A 138 8.79 -3.51 -6.24
N ALA A 139 8.34 -4.74 -6.10
CA ALA A 139 6.95 -5.07 -5.86
C ALA A 139 6.53 -4.92 -4.39
N ILE A 140 7.50 -4.74 -3.47
CA ILE A 140 7.20 -4.56 -2.04
C ILE A 140 6.76 -3.12 -1.81
N GLN A 141 5.54 -2.97 -1.32
CA GLN A 141 4.93 -1.68 -1.05
C GLN A 141 4.54 -1.55 0.42
N ASP A 142 4.49 -0.32 0.88
CA ASP A 142 3.86 0.01 2.15
C ASP A 142 2.36 -0.14 2.00
N ALA A 143 1.77 -0.96 2.88
CA ALA A 143 0.34 -1.22 2.96
C ALA A 143 -0.25 -0.66 4.25
N SER A 144 0.32 0.41 4.76
CA SER A 144 -0.26 1.19 5.85
C SER A 144 -1.57 1.82 5.40
N TYR A 145 -2.55 1.84 6.30
CA TYR A 145 -3.85 2.43 5.99
C TYR A 145 -4.61 2.83 7.25
N ILE A 146 -5.59 3.71 7.05
CA ILE A 146 -6.63 4.03 8.04
C ILE A 146 -7.98 3.83 7.36
N ARG A 147 -8.88 3.09 8.00
CA ARG A 147 -10.21 2.75 7.47
C ARG A 147 -11.31 3.07 8.45
N LEU A 148 -12.36 3.73 7.96
CA LEU A 148 -13.65 3.79 8.64
C LEU A 148 -14.41 2.48 8.35
N ARG A 149 -14.29 1.53 9.28
CA ARG A 149 -14.87 0.19 9.17
C ARG A 149 -16.38 0.21 9.29
N THR A 150 -16.87 0.99 10.26
CA THR A 150 -18.31 1.08 10.52
C THR A 150 -18.69 2.52 10.84
N LEU A 151 -19.74 2.98 10.21
CA LEU A 151 -20.43 4.22 10.53
C LEU A 151 -21.91 3.90 10.66
N GLN A 152 -22.50 4.21 11.81
CA GLN A 152 -23.93 4.02 12.05
C GLN A 152 -24.54 5.29 12.61
N LEU A 153 -25.70 5.64 12.07
CA LEU A 153 -26.59 6.68 12.59
C LEU A 153 -27.97 6.07 12.81
N GLY A 154 -28.49 6.23 14.00
CA GLY A 154 -29.82 5.79 14.38
C GLY A 154 -30.63 6.90 15.00
N TYR A 155 -31.95 6.77 14.94
CA TYR A 155 -32.87 7.62 15.64
C TYR A 155 -33.99 6.80 16.28
N THR A 156 -34.17 6.96 17.57
CA THR A 156 -35.28 6.35 18.34
C THR A 156 -36.34 7.41 18.56
N PHE A 157 -37.52 7.15 18.06
CA PHE A 157 -38.67 8.07 18.18
C PHE A 157 -39.14 8.17 19.63
N PRO A 158 -39.53 9.38 20.10
CA PRO A 158 -40.13 9.57 21.38
C PRO A 158 -41.41 8.73 21.56
N ALA A 159 -41.62 8.17 22.73
CA ALA A 159 -42.78 7.33 23.02
C ALA A 159 -44.11 8.05 22.76
N GLU A 160 -44.15 9.35 22.95
CA GLU A 160 -45.34 10.19 22.71
C GLU A 160 -45.82 10.16 21.27
N TRP A 161 -44.90 10.07 20.33
CA TRP A 161 -45.20 10.06 18.89
C TRP A 161 -45.73 8.72 18.39
N ILE A 162 -45.33 7.62 19.04
CA ILE A 162 -45.62 6.24 18.61
C ILE A 162 -46.75 5.59 19.38
N LYS A 163 -47.22 6.18 20.48
CA LYS A 163 -48.35 5.65 21.27
C LYS A 163 -49.62 5.44 20.45
N HIS A 164 -49.90 6.32 19.47
CA HIS A 164 -51.09 6.27 18.67
C HIS A 164 -51.12 5.07 17.71
N ILE A 165 -49.99 4.43 17.47
CA ILE A 165 -49.86 3.24 16.60
C ILE A 165 -49.57 1.96 17.40
N SER A 166 -49.82 1.99 18.72
CA SER A 166 -49.61 0.85 19.64
C SER A 166 -48.18 0.28 19.64
N LEU A 167 -47.20 1.11 19.39
CA LEU A 167 -45.81 0.69 19.47
C LEU A 167 -45.18 1.15 20.80
N SER A 168 -44.37 0.27 21.39
CA SER A 168 -43.59 0.59 22.59
C SER A 168 -42.24 1.20 22.24
N ARG A 169 -41.67 0.84 21.06
CA ARG A 169 -40.41 1.40 20.56
C ARG A 169 -40.37 1.37 19.05
N LEU A 170 -39.88 2.46 18.48
CA LEU A 170 -39.56 2.57 17.06
C LEU A 170 -38.15 3.21 16.90
N ARG A 171 -37.24 2.52 16.24
CA ARG A 171 -35.92 3.06 15.89
C ARG A 171 -35.64 2.79 14.43
N VAL A 172 -35.20 3.81 13.69
CA VAL A 172 -34.65 3.70 12.34
C VAL A 172 -33.15 3.88 12.40
N TYR A 173 -32.43 3.19 11.53
CA TYR A 173 -30.98 3.35 11.47
C TYR A 173 -30.43 3.12 10.07
N ALA A 174 -29.29 3.72 9.82
CA ALA A 174 -28.48 3.48 8.64
C ALA A 174 -27.05 3.10 9.09
N THR A 175 -26.49 2.08 8.48
CA THR A 175 -25.13 1.63 8.72
C THR A 175 -24.38 1.55 7.41
N ALA A 176 -23.15 2.10 7.37
CA ALA A 176 -22.23 1.92 6.28
C ALA A 176 -20.99 1.18 6.77
N THR A 177 -20.51 0.19 6.00
CA THR A 177 -19.28 -0.54 6.30
C THR A 177 -18.25 -0.33 5.21
N ASN A 178 -16.96 -0.29 5.60
CA ASN A 178 -15.82 -0.04 4.72
C ASN A 178 -15.97 1.26 3.90
N LEU A 179 -16.53 2.30 4.52
CA LEU A 179 -16.94 3.50 3.83
C LEU A 179 -15.75 4.29 3.25
N LEU A 180 -14.71 4.49 4.04
CA LEU A 180 -13.53 5.25 3.68
C LEU A 180 -12.27 4.44 3.99
N THR A 181 -11.31 4.47 3.07
CA THR A 181 -9.97 3.93 3.28
C THR A 181 -8.94 4.92 2.75
N PHE A 182 -7.98 5.29 3.60
CA PHE A 182 -6.86 6.15 3.26
C PHE A 182 -5.60 5.28 3.25
N THR A 183 -4.94 5.19 2.11
CA THR A 183 -3.74 4.40 1.91
C THR A 183 -3.01 4.85 0.65
N ASP A 184 -1.69 4.74 0.66
CA ASP A 184 -0.85 4.93 -0.53
C ASP A 184 -0.62 3.62 -1.30
N PHE A 185 -1.16 2.51 -0.80
CA PHE A 185 -1.03 1.21 -1.43
C PHE A 185 -1.73 1.15 -2.78
N LYS A 186 -0.99 0.83 -3.82
CA LYS A 186 -1.45 0.85 -5.23
C LYS A 186 -2.12 -0.47 -5.62
N SER A 187 -3.16 -0.88 -4.89
CA SER A 187 -4.00 -2.04 -5.22
C SER A 187 -5.41 -1.86 -4.66
N TYR A 188 -6.27 -2.88 -4.81
CA TYR A 188 -7.67 -2.82 -4.41
C TYR A 188 -7.86 -2.68 -2.90
N SER A 189 -7.06 -3.38 -2.10
CA SER A 189 -7.15 -3.33 -0.64
C SER A 189 -5.77 -3.54 0.00
N PRO A 190 -5.41 -2.72 1.00
CA PRO A 190 -4.18 -2.91 1.77
C PRO A 190 -4.29 -4.04 2.81
N GLU A 191 -5.49 -4.57 3.06
CA GLU A 191 -5.71 -5.67 4.01
C GLU A 191 -5.51 -7.04 3.36
N LEU A 192 -5.83 -7.15 2.09
CA LEU A 192 -5.85 -8.41 1.38
C LEU A 192 -4.56 -8.69 0.62
N THR A 193 -4.31 -9.96 0.40
CA THR A 193 -3.27 -10.37 -0.55
C THR A 193 -3.67 -9.90 -1.96
N PRO A 194 -2.75 -9.33 -2.73
CA PRO A 194 -3.02 -8.94 -4.11
C PRO A 194 -3.58 -10.12 -4.91
N GLY A 195 -4.65 -9.87 -5.65
CA GLY A 195 -5.40 -10.91 -6.38
C GLY A 195 -6.64 -11.43 -5.66
N ALA A 196 -6.81 -11.17 -4.37
CA ALA A 196 -8.06 -11.45 -3.68
C ALA A 196 -9.17 -10.46 -4.07
N TYR A 197 -10.42 -10.87 -3.92
CA TYR A 197 -11.55 -9.98 -4.13
C TYR A 197 -11.54 -8.83 -3.11
N PRO A 198 -11.73 -7.57 -3.55
CA PRO A 198 -11.77 -6.44 -2.64
C PRO A 198 -12.99 -6.51 -1.72
N GLU A 199 -12.84 -5.97 -0.51
CA GLU A 199 -13.97 -5.81 0.39
C GLU A 199 -15.02 -4.87 -0.20
N SER A 200 -16.28 -5.28 -0.13
CA SER A 200 -17.40 -4.44 -0.57
C SER A 200 -17.70 -3.34 0.44
N ARG A 201 -18.11 -2.18 -0.07
CA ARG A 201 -18.82 -1.18 0.72
C ARG A 201 -20.27 -1.62 0.84
N GLN A 202 -20.80 -1.62 2.05
CA GLN A 202 -22.18 -2.02 2.29
C GLN A 202 -22.94 -0.87 2.95
N TYR A 203 -24.19 -0.70 2.55
CA TYR A 203 -25.12 0.24 3.14
C TYR A 203 -26.36 -0.54 3.58
N VAL A 204 -26.66 -0.47 4.86
CA VAL A 204 -27.79 -1.16 5.47
C VAL A 204 -28.72 -0.13 6.07
N PHE A 205 -30.00 -0.18 5.72
CA PHE A 205 -31.06 0.58 6.36
C PHE A 205 -31.96 -0.37 7.11
N GLY A 206 -32.30 -0.05 8.33
CA GLY A 206 -33.10 -0.93 9.16
C GLY A 206 -34.07 -0.18 10.06
N ILE A 207 -35.10 -0.91 10.46
CA ILE A 207 -36.14 -0.44 11.38
C ILE A 207 -36.25 -1.48 12.49
N ASN A 208 -36.18 -1.03 13.73
CA ASN A 208 -36.44 -1.83 14.92
C ASN A 208 -37.77 -1.40 15.50
N VAL A 209 -38.73 -2.35 15.62
CA VAL A 209 -40.06 -2.10 16.15
C VAL A 209 -40.27 -3.02 17.34
N SER A 210 -40.88 -2.50 18.41
CA SER A 210 -41.35 -3.26 19.55
C SER A 210 -42.81 -2.86 19.82
N PHE A 211 -43.63 -3.85 20.13
CA PHE A 211 -45.04 -3.69 20.43
C PHE A 211 -45.29 -3.74 21.93
#